data_6b60de30d33b390c19d55801ef92bcbb
#
_entry.id   6b60de30d33b390c19d55801ef92bcbb
#
_cell.length_a   1.000
_cell.length_b   1.000
_cell.length_c   1.000
_cell.angle_alpha   90.00
_cell.angle_beta   90.00
_cell.angle_gamma   90.00
#
_symmetry.space_group_name_H-M   'P 1'
#
loop_
_entity.id
_entity.type
_entity.pdbx_description
1 polymer ?
#
loop_
_entity_poly.entity_id
_entity_poly.type
_entity_poly.pdbx_seq_one_letter_code
_entity_poly.pdbx_strand_id
1 'polypeptide(L)'
;YYDSDGKLTKVTYPTTKNGVQALAYEYDQNGWLTKIKGEVQSADTSTEKTVRSYTYDSYGKVKEIKDYRNLLNSSDQAVKKAYTYDSLDRVKEMTYTDLETGKVMESYQYSYDKNSNITKKTQVNNYPKEDANKVNETKSYTYDTLGRLTKTVTTDHSKDDKTKTVTYT
;
A
#
# COMPACT_ATOMS: atom_id res chain seq x y z
N TYR A 1 9.31 -7.39 -24.08
CA TYR A 1 8.35 -8.19 -24.87
C TYR A 1 6.94 -7.65 -24.60
N TYR A 2 6.13 -7.67 -25.65
CA TYR A 2 4.75 -7.23 -25.61
C TYR A 2 3.87 -8.32 -26.22
N ASP A 3 2.61 -8.38 -25.80
CA ASP A 3 1.61 -9.24 -26.45
C ASP A 3 1.01 -8.58 -27.70
N SER A 4 0.04 -9.27 -28.33
CA SER A 4 -0.65 -8.75 -29.51
C SER A 4 -1.46 -7.49 -29.27
N ASP A 5 -1.84 -7.21 -28.02
CA ASP A 5 -2.61 -6.05 -27.60
C ASP A 5 -1.71 -4.89 -27.17
N GLY A 6 -0.37 -5.05 -27.28
CA GLY A 6 0.61 -4.05 -26.91
C GLY A 6 0.88 -3.94 -25.40
N LYS A 7 0.44 -4.91 -24.59
CA LYS A 7 0.74 -4.95 -23.16
C LYS A 7 2.11 -5.55 -22.91
N LEU A 8 2.87 -4.96 -21.99
CA LEU A 8 4.18 -5.44 -21.58
C LEU A 8 4.07 -6.80 -20.87
N THR A 9 4.62 -7.86 -21.44
CA THR A 9 4.58 -9.22 -20.87
C THR A 9 5.87 -9.64 -20.19
N LYS A 10 7.02 -9.13 -20.64
CA LYS A 10 8.32 -9.50 -20.04
C LYS A 10 9.35 -8.40 -20.24
N VAL A 11 10.15 -8.15 -19.22
CA VAL A 11 11.41 -7.37 -19.28
C VAL A 11 12.56 -8.29 -18.89
N THR A 12 13.62 -8.33 -19.69
CA THR A 12 14.85 -9.06 -19.38
C THR A 12 15.97 -8.09 -19.01
N TYR A 13 16.80 -8.48 -18.07
CA TYR A 13 17.95 -7.71 -17.61
C TYR A 13 19.28 -8.35 -18.09
N PRO A 14 20.37 -7.58 -18.17
CA PRO A 14 21.68 -8.16 -18.42
C PRO A 14 21.99 -9.26 -17.40
N THR A 15 22.52 -10.38 -17.89
CA THR A 15 22.79 -11.58 -17.09
C THR A 15 23.81 -11.30 -15.99
N THR A 16 23.39 -11.50 -14.75
CA THR A 16 24.27 -11.62 -13.58
C THR A 16 24.25 -13.06 -13.10
N LYS A 17 25.37 -13.58 -12.57
CA LYS A 17 25.43 -14.98 -12.10
C LYS A 17 24.39 -15.29 -11.01
N ASN A 18 24.01 -14.30 -10.21
CA ASN A 18 22.97 -14.39 -9.20
C ASN A 18 22.12 -13.12 -9.28
N GLY A 19 20.80 -13.26 -9.27
CA GLY A 19 19.90 -12.13 -9.25
C GLY A 19 18.68 -12.29 -10.15
N VAL A 20 17.91 -11.21 -10.25
CA VAL A 20 16.70 -11.16 -11.10
C VAL A 20 17.14 -11.03 -12.56
N GLN A 21 16.78 -12.01 -13.38
CA GLN A 21 17.08 -12.05 -14.81
C GLN A 21 15.97 -11.44 -15.66
N ALA A 22 14.74 -11.61 -15.21
CA ALA A 22 13.57 -11.07 -15.90
C ALA A 22 12.41 -10.78 -14.93
N LEU A 23 11.52 -9.90 -15.37
CA LEU A 23 10.20 -9.72 -14.79
C LEU A 23 9.16 -10.07 -15.84
N ALA A 24 8.19 -10.91 -15.46
CA ALA A 24 7.01 -11.24 -16.26
C ALA A 24 5.76 -10.60 -15.65
N TYR A 25 4.85 -10.18 -16.52
CA TYR A 25 3.61 -9.46 -16.15
C TYR A 25 2.41 -10.26 -16.63
N GLU A 26 1.48 -10.54 -15.73
CA GLU A 26 0.23 -11.25 -16.00
C GLU A 26 -0.96 -10.30 -15.88
N TYR A 27 -1.91 -10.42 -16.79
CA TYR A 27 -3.11 -9.60 -16.84
C TYR A 27 -4.35 -10.48 -16.80
N ASP A 28 -5.47 -9.97 -16.31
CA ASP A 28 -6.77 -10.61 -16.40
C ASP A 28 -7.46 -10.32 -17.75
N GLN A 29 -8.69 -10.83 -17.90
CA GLN A 29 -9.50 -10.64 -19.11
C GLN A 29 -9.87 -9.18 -19.38
N ASN A 30 -9.86 -8.32 -18.33
CA ASN A 30 -10.12 -6.89 -18.45
C ASN A 30 -8.85 -6.11 -18.81
N GLY A 31 -7.69 -6.79 -18.86
CA GLY A 31 -6.40 -6.17 -19.11
C GLY A 31 -5.78 -5.54 -17.86
N TRP A 32 -6.27 -5.85 -16.66
CA TRP A 32 -5.69 -5.35 -15.43
C TRP A 32 -4.53 -6.24 -14.98
N LEU A 33 -3.44 -5.62 -14.55
CA LEU A 33 -2.24 -6.32 -14.09
C LEU A 33 -2.55 -7.12 -12.80
N THR A 34 -2.46 -8.45 -12.86
CA THR A 34 -2.75 -9.31 -11.70
C THR A 34 -1.50 -9.78 -10.97
N LYS A 35 -0.37 -9.97 -11.71
CA LYS A 35 0.89 -10.42 -11.10
C LYS A 35 2.10 -9.85 -11.78
N ILE A 36 3.14 -9.67 -10.99
CA ILE A 36 4.53 -9.51 -11.44
C ILE A 36 5.30 -10.69 -10.87
N LYS A 37 5.97 -11.44 -11.75
CA LYS A 37 6.85 -12.55 -11.39
C LYS A 37 8.29 -12.20 -11.71
N GLY A 38 9.21 -12.61 -10.86
CA GLY A 38 10.64 -12.47 -11.07
C GLY A 38 11.26 -13.83 -11.39
N GLU A 39 12.01 -13.90 -12.47
CA GLU A 39 12.88 -15.02 -12.79
C GLU A 39 14.22 -14.80 -12.10
N VAL A 40 14.55 -15.64 -11.13
CA VAL A 40 15.75 -15.52 -10.30
C VAL A 40 16.74 -16.63 -10.67
N GLN A 41 17.95 -16.25 -11.07
CA GLN A 41 19.05 -17.18 -11.30
C GLN A 41 19.82 -17.41 -10.01
N SER A 42 20.03 -18.67 -9.66
CA SER A 42 20.90 -19.09 -8.56
C SER A 42 21.77 -20.23 -9.03
N ALA A 43 23.07 -19.99 -9.15
CA ALA A 43 24.04 -20.96 -9.66
C ALA A 43 23.59 -21.64 -10.97
N ASP A 44 23.06 -22.86 -10.88
CA ASP A 44 22.69 -23.68 -12.05
C ASP A 44 21.15 -23.79 -12.22
N THR A 45 20.35 -23.08 -11.43
CA THR A 45 18.89 -23.16 -11.48
C THR A 45 18.24 -21.79 -11.67
N SER A 46 17.23 -21.74 -12.55
CA SER A 46 16.33 -20.60 -12.67
C SER A 46 15.00 -20.94 -12.02
N THR A 47 14.52 -20.06 -11.15
CA THR A 47 13.22 -20.21 -10.46
C THR A 47 12.36 -18.98 -10.68
N GLU A 48 11.07 -19.19 -10.96
CA GLU A 48 10.09 -18.12 -11.08
C GLU A 48 9.39 -17.92 -9.72
N LYS A 49 9.35 -16.68 -9.22
CA LYS A 49 8.69 -16.33 -7.98
C LYS A 49 7.76 -15.13 -8.18
N THR A 50 6.59 -15.14 -7.55
CA THR A 50 5.73 -13.95 -7.52
C THR A 50 6.39 -12.85 -6.68
N VAL A 51 6.58 -11.69 -7.29
CA VAL A 51 7.09 -10.46 -6.64
C VAL A 51 5.96 -9.67 -6.05
N ARG A 52 4.88 -9.54 -6.84
CA ARG A 52 3.72 -8.74 -6.45
C ARG A 52 2.46 -9.29 -7.11
N SER A 53 1.36 -9.24 -6.39
CA SER A 53 0.04 -9.55 -6.95
C SER A 53 -0.97 -8.47 -6.61
N TYR A 54 -1.99 -8.34 -7.46
CA TYR A 54 -3.03 -7.34 -7.35
C TYR A 54 -4.40 -8.01 -7.46
N THR A 55 -5.36 -7.49 -6.71
CA THR A 55 -6.78 -7.78 -6.92
C THR A 55 -7.56 -6.49 -7.04
N TYR A 56 -8.64 -6.53 -7.75
CA TYR A 56 -9.46 -5.37 -8.09
C TYR A 56 -10.92 -5.59 -7.67
N ASP A 57 -11.65 -4.52 -7.55
CA ASP A 57 -13.11 -4.58 -7.49
C ASP A 57 -13.69 -4.67 -8.93
N SER A 58 -15.03 -4.73 -9.03
CA SER A 58 -15.72 -4.84 -10.31
C SER A 58 -15.55 -3.60 -11.22
N TYR A 59 -15.02 -2.50 -10.69
CA TYR A 59 -14.78 -1.25 -11.41
C TYR A 59 -13.30 -1.00 -11.75
N GLY A 60 -12.42 -1.97 -11.43
CA GLY A 60 -10.98 -1.87 -11.69
C GLY A 60 -10.19 -1.10 -10.63
N LYS A 61 -10.79 -0.77 -9.48
CA LYS A 61 -10.05 -0.18 -8.37
C LYS A 61 -9.30 -1.26 -7.60
N VAL A 62 -8.06 -0.96 -7.23
CA VAL A 62 -7.23 -1.90 -6.48
C VAL A 62 -7.84 -2.20 -5.11
N LYS A 63 -8.17 -3.46 -4.83
CA LYS A 63 -8.60 -3.94 -3.51
C LYS A 63 -7.45 -4.38 -2.64
N GLU A 64 -6.54 -5.17 -3.21
CA GLU A 64 -5.37 -5.65 -2.49
C GLU A 64 -4.12 -5.60 -3.37
N ILE A 65 -3.00 -5.34 -2.73
CA ILE A 65 -1.66 -5.55 -3.27
C ILE A 65 -0.93 -6.46 -2.28
N LYS A 66 -0.41 -7.59 -2.75
CA LYS A 66 0.54 -8.40 -1.98
C LYS A 66 1.94 -8.18 -2.55
N ASP A 67 2.85 -7.75 -1.71
CA ASP A 67 4.24 -7.45 -2.06
C ASP A 67 5.14 -8.49 -1.38
N TYR A 68 5.74 -9.35 -2.19
CA TYR A 68 6.63 -10.43 -1.76
C TYR A 68 8.07 -10.03 -2.00
N ARG A 69 8.59 -9.06 -1.23
CA ARG A 69 9.91 -8.44 -1.44
C ARG A 69 11.11 -9.37 -1.34
N ASN A 70 10.89 -10.58 -0.86
CA ASN A 70 11.92 -11.57 -0.56
C ASN A 70 12.44 -12.38 -1.76
N LEU A 71 12.46 -11.81 -2.96
CA LEU A 71 12.99 -12.53 -4.15
C LEU A 71 14.44 -12.94 -4.01
N LEU A 72 15.26 -12.02 -3.49
CA LEU A 72 16.70 -12.19 -3.34
C LEU A 72 17.13 -12.31 -1.88
N ASN A 73 16.33 -11.83 -0.94
CA ASN A 73 16.65 -11.75 0.47
C ASN A 73 15.51 -12.32 1.30
N SER A 74 15.71 -13.48 1.91
CA SER A 74 14.71 -14.19 2.71
C SER A 74 14.32 -13.47 4.01
N SER A 75 15.04 -12.40 4.40
CA SER A 75 14.74 -11.60 5.58
C SER A 75 13.68 -10.52 5.35
N ASP A 76 13.34 -10.23 4.09
CA ASP A 76 12.35 -9.20 3.77
C ASP A 76 10.93 -9.72 4.00
N GLN A 77 10.19 -8.99 4.82
CA GLN A 77 8.83 -9.33 5.22
C GLN A 77 7.84 -9.08 4.07
N ALA A 78 7.05 -10.09 3.73
CA ALA A 78 5.97 -9.95 2.75
C ALA A 78 4.79 -9.18 3.34
N VAL A 79 4.25 -8.21 2.61
CA VAL A 79 3.23 -7.28 3.09
C VAL A 79 2.01 -7.27 2.16
N LYS A 80 0.83 -7.33 2.75
CA LYS A 80 -0.43 -7.06 2.08
C LYS A 80 -0.89 -5.64 2.37
N LYS A 81 -1.22 -4.86 1.32
CA LYS A 81 -1.98 -3.62 1.40
C LYS A 81 -3.41 -3.90 0.96
N ALA A 82 -4.38 -3.50 1.76
CA ALA A 82 -5.79 -3.59 1.38
C ALA A 82 -6.44 -2.20 1.44
N TYR A 83 -7.36 -1.96 0.53
CA TYR A 83 -8.06 -0.69 0.37
C TYR A 83 -9.56 -0.89 0.40
N THR A 84 -10.27 0.01 1.05
CA THR A 84 -11.71 0.20 0.86
C THR A 84 -11.97 1.63 0.39
N TYR A 85 -13.07 1.81 -0.31
CA TYR A 85 -13.44 3.08 -0.91
C TYR A 85 -14.82 3.52 -0.42
N ASP A 86 -15.07 4.82 -0.43
CA ASP A 86 -16.40 5.36 -0.21
C ASP A 86 -17.21 5.40 -1.54
N SER A 87 -18.44 5.89 -1.46
CA SER A 87 -19.35 5.98 -2.62
C SER A 87 -18.90 6.96 -3.71
N LEU A 88 -17.89 7.80 -3.45
CA LEU A 88 -17.26 8.71 -4.40
C LEU A 88 -15.88 8.23 -4.85
N ASP A 89 -15.59 6.93 -4.67
CA ASP A 89 -14.34 6.28 -5.07
C ASP A 89 -13.07 6.79 -4.37
N ARG A 90 -13.22 7.46 -3.21
CA ARG A 90 -12.11 7.94 -2.40
C ARG A 90 -11.70 6.85 -1.42
N VAL A 91 -10.41 6.73 -1.13
CA VAL A 91 -9.91 5.75 -0.14
C VAL A 91 -10.52 6.05 1.23
N LYS A 92 -11.33 5.11 1.75
CA LYS A 92 -11.93 5.19 3.08
C LYS A 92 -11.04 4.55 4.14
N GLU A 93 -10.42 3.43 3.78
CA GLU A 93 -9.52 2.70 4.67
C GLU A 93 -8.37 2.09 3.87
N MET A 94 -7.20 2.05 4.50
CA MET A 94 -6.01 1.36 3.99
C MET A 94 -5.34 0.62 5.15
N THR A 95 -5.03 -0.67 4.94
CA THR A 95 -4.34 -1.50 5.93
C THR A 95 -3.07 -2.11 5.35
N TYR A 96 -2.06 -2.25 6.19
CA TYR A 96 -0.85 -3.02 5.93
C TYR A 96 -0.84 -4.22 6.86
N THR A 97 -0.76 -5.41 6.29
CA THR A 97 -0.78 -6.67 7.02
C THR A 97 0.48 -7.44 6.69
N ASP A 98 1.14 -7.95 7.70
CA ASP A 98 2.19 -8.94 7.56
C ASP A 98 1.59 -10.25 7.02
N LEU A 99 2.07 -10.72 5.88
CA LEU A 99 1.52 -11.93 5.23
C LEU A 99 1.86 -13.23 5.96
N GLU A 100 2.94 -13.26 6.71
CA GLU A 100 3.37 -14.44 7.45
C GLU A 100 2.55 -14.62 8.73
N THR A 101 2.37 -13.54 9.49
CA THR A 101 1.70 -13.61 10.80
C THR A 101 0.21 -13.26 10.73
N GLY A 102 -0.27 -12.67 9.63
CA GLY A 102 -1.62 -12.15 9.49
C GLY A 102 -1.91 -10.91 10.34
N LYS A 103 -0.93 -10.33 11.02
CA LYS A 103 -1.12 -9.19 11.90
C LYS A 103 -1.15 -7.88 11.12
N VAL A 104 -2.07 -7.00 11.48
CA VAL A 104 -2.12 -5.63 10.95
C VAL A 104 -0.96 -4.83 11.55
N MET A 105 -0.09 -4.34 10.69
CA MET A 105 1.07 -3.52 11.03
C MET A 105 0.67 -2.05 11.13
N GLU A 106 -0.06 -1.58 10.14
CA GLU A 106 -0.55 -0.21 10.06
C GLU A 106 -1.97 -0.18 9.52
N SER A 107 -2.75 0.78 9.98
CA SER A 107 -4.06 1.09 9.40
C SER A 107 -4.28 2.60 9.34
N TYR A 108 -5.01 3.01 8.31
CA TYR A 108 -5.40 4.39 8.07
C TYR A 108 -6.88 4.42 7.74
N GLN A 109 -7.62 5.35 8.36
CA GLN A 109 -9.01 5.62 8.02
C GLN A 109 -9.16 7.11 7.70
N TYR A 110 -9.95 7.41 6.68
CA TYR A 110 -10.16 8.77 6.19
C TYR A 110 -11.66 9.11 6.17
N SER A 111 -11.97 10.34 6.51
CA SER A 111 -13.27 10.97 6.28
C SER A 111 -13.08 12.22 5.44
N TYR A 112 -14.08 12.55 4.65
CA TYR A 112 -14.02 13.65 3.69
C TYR A 112 -15.25 14.55 3.80
N ASP A 113 -15.10 15.80 3.41
CA ASP A 113 -16.22 16.69 3.14
C ASP A 113 -16.77 16.51 1.70
N LYS A 114 -17.80 17.29 1.36
CA LYS A 114 -18.41 17.29 0.03
C LYS A 114 -17.47 17.76 -1.09
N ASN A 115 -16.42 18.50 -0.76
CA ASN A 115 -15.41 18.99 -1.70
C ASN A 115 -14.21 18.04 -1.82
N SER A 116 -14.28 16.85 -1.17
CA SER A 116 -13.23 15.84 -1.10
C SER A 116 -11.98 16.25 -0.30
N ASN A 117 -12.08 17.28 0.54
CA ASN A 117 -11.03 17.58 1.50
C ASN A 117 -11.08 16.52 2.62
N ILE A 118 -9.92 16.05 3.07
CA ILE A 118 -9.83 15.14 4.23
C ILE A 118 -10.21 15.91 5.50
N THR A 119 -11.32 15.54 6.16
CA THR A 119 -11.74 16.15 7.42
C THR A 119 -11.21 15.40 8.64
N LYS A 120 -10.94 14.10 8.49
CA LYS A 120 -10.39 13.27 9.57
C LYS A 120 -9.47 12.20 8.99
N LYS A 121 -8.34 11.97 9.65
CA LYS A 121 -7.43 10.84 9.44
C LYS A 121 -7.22 10.15 10.79
N THR A 122 -7.47 8.85 10.88
CA THR A 122 -7.04 8.02 12.00
C THR A 122 -5.90 7.14 11.53
N GLN A 123 -4.83 7.05 12.31
CA GLN A 123 -3.66 6.22 12.02
C GLN A 123 -3.33 5.37 13.23
N VAL A 124 -3.20 4.07 13.01
CA VAL A 124 -2.66 3.12 13.99
C VAL A 124 -1.43 2.47 13.36
N ASN A 125 -0.29 2.56 14.04
CA ASN A 125 0.94 1.87 13.66
C ASN A 125 1.37 0.98 14.83
N ASN A 126 1.32 -0.33 14.62
CA ASN A 126 1.72 -1.35 15.58
C ASN A 126 3.15 -1.85 15.33
N TYR A 127 3.86 -1.28 14.37
CA TYR A 127 5.20 -1.64 13.96
C TYR A 127 6.11 -0.40 13.97
N PRO A 128 7.29 -0.41 14.57
CA PRO A 128 8.04 -1.55 15.13
C PRO A 128 7.49 -2.03 16.50
N LYS A 129 7.91 -3.22 16.93
CA LYS A 129 7.42 -3.91 18.14
C LYS A 129 7.68 -3.15 19.45
N GLU A 130 8.57 -2.14 19.44
CA GLU A 130 8.90 -1.32 20.60
C GLU A 130 7.80 -0.28 20.84
N ASP A 131 7.26 -0.24 22.04
CA ASP A 131 6.10 0.58 22.42
C ASP A 131 6.33 2.10 22.22
N ALA A 132 7.58 2.56 22.32
CA ALA A 132 7.93 3.97 22.18
C ALA A 132 7.63 4.58 20.80
N ASN A 133 7.52 3.77 19.76
CA ASN A 133 7.30 4.21 18.36
C ASN A 133 5.93 3.83 17.79
N LYS A 134 5.05 3.24 18.64
CA LYS A 134 3.66 2.99 18.21
C LYS A 134 2.91 4.31 18.06
N VAL A 135 2.15 4.39 16.99
CA VAL A 135 1.27 5.53 16.71
C VAL A 135 -0.17 5.06 16.81
N ASN A 136 -0.96 5.77 17.61
CA ASN A 136 -2.40 5.66 17.63
C ASN A 136 -2.96 7.08 17.74
N GLU A 137 -3.21 7.72 16.60
CA GLU A 137 -3.59 9.11 16.56
C GLU A 137 -4.77 9.38 15.63
N THR A 138 -5.53 10.40 15.98
CA THR A 138 -6.55 10.98 15.11
C THR A 138 -6.18 12.44 14.80
N LYS A 139 -6.22 12.81 13.52
CA LYS A 139 -6.09 14.20 13.07
C LYS A 139 -7.40 14.65 12.45
N SER A 140 -7.90 15.79 12.94
CA SER A 140 -9.05 16.47 12.36
C SER A 140 -8.58 17.76 11.68
N TYR A 141 -9.15 18.04 10.52
CA TYR A 141 -8.77 19.15 9.66
C TYR A 141 -9.97 20.06 9.42
N THR A 142 -9.76 21.36 9.48
CA THR A 142 -10.79 22.38 9.20
C THR A 142 -10.31 23.26 8.05
N TYR A 143 -11.20 23.59 7.17
CA TYR A 143 -10.93 24.39 5.98
C TYR A 143 -11.81 25.64 5.95
N ASP A 144 -11.35 26.69 5.29
CA ASP A 144 -12.16 27.85 4.97
C ASP A 144 -13.04 27.60 3.73
N THR A 145 -13.82 28.60 3.36
CA THR A 145 -14.72 28.54 2.19
C THR A 145 -14.00 28.40 0.85
N LEU A 146 -12.70 28.70 0.82
CA LEU A 146 -11.84 28.57 -0.37
C LEU A 146 -11.08 27.21 -0.37
N GLY A 147 -11.34 26.33 0.59
CA GLY A 147 -10.70 25.03 0.72
C GLY A 147 -9.28 25.08 1.30
N ARG A 148 -8.85 26.20 1.89
CA ARG A 148 -7.54 26.32 2.53
C ARG A 148 -7.62 25.79 3.95
N LEU A 149 -6.62 24.99 4.37
CA LEU A 149 -6.53 24.45 5.70
C LEU A 149 -6.34 25.58 6.74
N THR A 150 -7.27 25.67 7.70
CA THR A 150 -7.23 26.68 8.76
C THR A 150 -6.89 26.12 10.14
N LYS A 151 -7.14 24.82 10.36
CA LYS A 151 -6.87 24.21 11.67
C LYS A 151 -6.60 22.73 11.53
N THR A 152 -5.64 22.25 12.32
CA THR A 152 -5.41 20.81 12.55
C THR A 152 -5.47 20.54 14.05
N VAL A 153 -6.22 19.52 14.44
CA VAL A 153 -6.24 18.98 15.81
C VAL A 153 -5.73 17.56 15.75
N THR A 154 -4.68 17.25 16.48
CA THR A 154 -4.12 15.91 16.64
C THR A 154 -4.41 15.41 18.03
N THR A 155 -5.03 14.23 18.17
CA THR A 155 -5.25 13.53 19.42
C THR A 155 -4.40 12.25 19.39
N ASP A 156 -3.50 12.09 20.34
CA ASP A 156 -2.66 10.90 20.52
C ASP A 156 -3.31 9.97 21.56
N HIS A 157 -3.91 8.88 21.08
CA HIS A 157 -4.63 7.91 21.92
C HIS A 157 -3.67 6.95 22.68
N SER A 158 -2.38 6.96 22.34
CA SER A 158 -1.37 6.19 23.07
C SER A 158 -0.89 6.89 24.35
N LYS A 159 -1.29 8.16 24.55
CA LYS A 159 -0.83 9.05 25.62
C LYS A 159 -2.01 9.78 26.31
N ASP A 160 -2.98 9.01 26.80
CA ASP A 160 -4.14 9.54 27.54
C ASP A 160 -4.88 10.65 26.76
N ASP A 161 -5.07 10.43 25.45
CA ASP A 161 -5.78 11.35 24.53
C ASP A 161 -5.22 12.77 24.52
N LYS A 162 -3.89 12.91 24.63
CA LYS A 162 -3.24 14.22 24.51
C LYS A 162 -3.55 14.88 23.18
N THR A 163 -4.04 16.10 23.26
CA THR A 163 -4.47 16.86 22.09
C THR A 163 -3.52 18.04 21.82
N LYS A 164 -3.12 18.20 20.55
CA LYS A 164 -2.38 19.33 20.03
C LYS A 164 -3.18 20.02 18.93
N THR A 165 -3.33 21.34 19.04
CA THR A 165 -3.99 22.16 18.01
C THR A 165 -2.96 23.05 17.31
N VAL A 166 -3.06 23.15 15.97
CA VAL A 166 -2.33 24.09 15.14
C VAL A 166 -3.35 24.88 14.32
N THR A 167 -3.25 26.19 14.34
CA THR A 167 -4.09 27.11 13.55
C THR A 167 -3.22 27.78 12.50
N TYR A 168 -3.74 27.92 11.29
CA TYR A 168 -3.07 28.53 10.14
C TYR A 168 -3.81 29.84 9.78
N THR A 169 -3.07 30.88 9.53
CA THR A 169 -3.57 32.22 9.15
C THR A 169 -3.17 32.55 7.71
#